data_6af4f92f569746111c74229d53485f92
#
_entry.id   6af4f92f569746111c74229d53485f92
#
_cell.length_a   1.000
_cell.length_b   1.000
_cell.length_c   1.000
_cell.angle_alpha   90.00
_cell.angle_beta   90.00
_cell.angle_gamma   90.00
#
_symmetry.space_group_name_H-M   'P 1'
#
loop_
_entity.id
_entity.type
_entity.pdbx_description
1 polymer ?
#
loop_
_entity_poly.entity_id
_entity_poly.type
_entity_poly.pdbx_seq_one_letter_code
_entity_poly.pdbx_strand_id
1 'polypeptide(L)'
;MYDIIKRYVDNENKNGLMLIDMPTGSGKTYSAIKYIFDACMDPQNKDRKYIFVTTLKKNLPYDDLQKWFNSIGKSELYQEKVLVIDSNMDSVVDGWSPEVESAIPDEIKKSDEYKNFQRDLSFVKRQREEKTLVMREFLDSIESNLREKTEPRFRRLVSDYLAKEYVTVEQRLYAVKTDKKWQWLGKLYPAVFTRDRQVLFLSMDKLLSRFGISLFEEEEYACLCSECQI
;
A
#
# COMPACT_ATOMS: atom_id res chain seq x y z
N MET A 1 20.79 17.24 11.75
CA MET A 1 19.48 16.52 11.73
C MET A 1 19.68 15.01 11.54
N TYR A 2 20.30 14.57 10.46
CA TYR A 2 20.57 13.14 10.19
C TYR A 2 21.22 12.43 11.40
N ASP A 3 22.29 12.97 11.98
CA ASP A 3 22.97 12.34 13.11
C ASP A 3 22.10 12.26 14.38
N ILE A 4 21.16 13.21 14.54
CA ILE A 4 20.21 13.17 15.67
C ILE A 4 19.26 12.00 15.48
N ILE A 5 18.66 11.86 14.28
CA ILE A 5 17.77 10.74 13.95
C ILE A 5 18.53 9.42 14.11
N LYS A 6 19.73 9.33 13.53
CA LYS A 6 20.55 8.13 13.59
C LYS A 6 20.87 7.71 15.02
N ARG A 7 21.35 8.62 15.86
CA ARG A 7 21.66 8.35 17.28
C ARG A 7 20.45 7.91 18.07
N TYR A 8 19.26 8.42 17.74
CA TYR A 8 18.03 8.04 18.41
C TYR A 8 17.56 6.65 17.99
N VAL A 9 17.48 6.39 16.69
CA VAL A 9 16.95 5.13 16.15
C VAL A 9 17.91 3.96 16.37
N ASP A 10 19.25 4.20 16.30
CA ASP A 10 20.25 3.15 16.49
C ASP A 10 20.51 2.83 17.97
N ASN A 11 19.91 3.58 18.90
CA ASN A 11 20.07 3.32 20.32
C ASN A 11 19.04 2.30 20.82
N GLU A 12 19.46 1.05 20.91
CA GLU A 12 18.61 -0.08 21.34
C GLU A 12 18.00 0.06 22.75
N ASN A 13 18.56 0.95 23.58
CA ASN A 13 18.07 1.20 24.95
C ASN A 13 17.03 2.34 25.01
N LYS A 14 16.68 2.96 23.89
CA LYS A 14 15.71 4.06 23.84
C LYS A 14 14.42 3.61 23.16
N ASN A 15 13.41 3.38 23.97
CA ASN A 15 12.03 3.26 23.52
C ASN A 15 11.30 4.56 23.83
N GLY A 16 10.48 5.07 22.91
CA GLY A 16 9.67 6.23 23.15
C GLY A 16 9.55 7.18 21.96
N LEU A 17 9.08 8.38 22.22
CA LEU A 17 8.82 9.42 21.23
C LEU A 17 9.97 10.45 21.23
N MET A 18 10.55 10.70 20.06
CA MET A 18 11.44 11.83 19.82
C MET A 18 10.67 12.94 19.11
N LEU A 19 10.45 14.07 19.78
CA LEU A 19 9.88 15.27 19.16
C LEU A 19 11.01 16.15 18.60
N ILE A 20 10.90 16.50 17.32
CA ILE A 20 11.84 17.41 16.64
C ILE A 20 11.10 18.68 16.24
N ASP A 21 11.28 19.72 17.04
CA ASP A 21 10.76 21.06 16.73
C ASP A 21 11.85 21.90 16.04
N MET A 22 11.69 22.10 14.74
CA MET A 22 12.58 22.88 13.90
C MET A 22 11.81 23.57 12.78
N PRO A 23 12.27 24.73 12.28
CA PRO A 23 11.60 25.46 11.22
C PRO A 23 11.36 24.65 9.96
N THR A 24 10.36 25.05 9.18
CA THR A 24 10.14 24.50 7.83
C THR A 24 11.38 24.77 6.97
N GLY A 25 11.75 23.82 6.11
CA GLY A 25 12.95 23.93 5.28
C GLY A 25 14.25 23.46 5.96
N SER A 26 14.25 23.11 7.25
CA SER A 26 15.44 22.63 7.98
C SER A 26 15.95 21.23 7.57
N GLY A 27 15.35 20.61 6.54
CA GLY A 27 15.79 19.30 6.04
C GLY A 27 15.34 18.09 6.85
N LYS A 28 14.30 18.22 7.69
CA LYS A 28 13.76 17.11 8.50
C LYS A 28 13.40 15.89 7.64
N THR A 29 12.54 16.09 6.65
CA THR A 29 12.10 15.04 5.72
C THR A 29 13.27 14.43 4.97
N TYR A 30 14.15 15.26 4.41
CA TYR A 30 15.36 14.80 3.74
C TYR A 30 16.22 13.92 4.64
N SER A 31 16.46 14.32 5.88
CA SER A 31 17.28 13.57 6.82
C SER A 31 16.64 12.24 7.23
N ALA A 32 15.31 12.21 7.40
CA ALA A 32 14.59 10.98 7.70
C ALA A 32 14.66 10.00 6.52
N ILE A 33 14.42 10.47 5.29
CA ILE A 33 14.51 9.63 4.09
C ILE A 33 15.94 9.16 3.85
N LYS A 34 16.94 10.02 4.07
CA LYS A 34 18.36 9.64 4.00
C LYS A 34 18.69 8.51 4.98
N TYR A 35 18.21 8.60 6.21
CA TYR A 35 18.37 7.55 7.19
C TYR A 35 17.71 6.24 6.74
N ILE A 36 16.46 6.29 6.26
CA ILE A 36 15.75 5.12 5.73
C ILE A 36 16.51 4.49 4.56
N PHE A 37 17.04 5.32 3.65
CA PHE A 37 17.83 4.85 2.51
C PHE A 37 19.08 4.10 2.99
N ASP A 38 19.86 4.71 3.89
CA ASP A 38 21.07 4.10 4.42
C ASP A 38 20.76 2.79 5.19
N ALA A 39 19.67 2.78 5.96
CA ALA A 39 19.21 1.58 6.68
C ALA A 39 18.78 0.45 5.72
N CYS A 40 18.18 0.77 4.58
CA CYS A 40 17.86 -0.21 3.54
C CYS A 40 19.11 -0.81 2.89
N MET A 41 20.22 -0.08 2.87
CA MET A 41 21.49 -0.55 2.33
C MET A 41 22.29 -1.39 3.30
N ASP A 42 22.03 -1.26 4.61
CA ASP A 42 22.75 -1.97 5.66
C ASP A 42 22.11 -3.34 5.96
N PRO A 43 22.81 -4.46 5.72
CA PRO A 43 22.31 -5.79 6.05
C PRO A 43 21.97 -6.00 7.53
N GLN A 44 22.58 -5.24 8.45
CA GLN A 44 22.29 -5.34 9.88
C GLN A 44 20.90 -4.84 10.23
N ASN A 45 20.30 -3.98 9.38
CA ASN A 45 18.96 -3.43 9.57
C ASN A 45 17.86 -4.21 8.83
N LYS A 46 18.15 -5.39 8.27
CA LYS A 46 17.18 -6.15 7.43
C LYS A 46 15.86 -6.47 8.14
N ASP A 47 15.90 -6.70 9.45
CA ASP A 47 14.75 -7.09 10.27
C ASP A 47 14.02 -5.88 10.88
N ARG A 48 14.58 -4.67 10.74
CA ARG A 48 13.94 -3.44 11.22
C ARG A 48 12.87 -2.97 10.23
N LYS A 49 11.73 -2.52 10.75
CA LYS A 49 10.62 -1.95 9.98
C LYS A 49 10.58 -0.44 10.17
N TYR A 50 10.30 0.29 9.09
CA TYR A 50 10.18 1.75 9.08
C TYR A 50 8.82 2.13 8.52
N ILE A 51 8.09 2.95 9.26
CA ILE A 51 6.80 3.47 8.81
C ILE A 51 6.92 4.99 8.70
N PHE A 52 6.76 5.52 7.49
CA PHE A 52 6.75 6.95 7.24
C PHE A 52 5.32 7.42 7.02
N VAL A 53 4.86 8.32 7.88
CA VAL A 53 3.47 8.80 7.87
C VAL A 53 3.43 10.30 7.66
N THR A 54 2.51 10.76 6.83
CA THR A 54 2.18 12.18 6.65
C THR A 54 0.67 12.40 6.72
N THR A 55 0.26 13.61 7.06
CA THR A 55 -1.17 13.96 7.05
C THR A 55 -1.77 13.84 5.65
N LEU A 56 -1.03 14.27 4.62
CA LEU A 56 -1.50 14.26 3.24
C LEU A 56 -0.62 13.35 2.39
N LYS A 57 -1.22 12.45 1.61
CA LYS A 57 -0.53 11.54 0.68
C LYS A 57 0.49 12.26 -0.21
N LYS A 58 0.15 13.43 -0.76
CA LYS A 58 1.04 14.22 -1.64
C LYS A 58 2.34 14.67 -0.98
N ASN A 59 2.44 14.59 0.34
CA ASN A 59 3.64 14.96 1.10
C ASN A 59 4.53 13.75 1.40
N LEU A 60 4.14 12.55 0.96
CA LEU A 60 4.97 11.35 1.11
C LEU A 60 6.17 11.42 0.17
N PRO A 61 7.41 11.34 0.67
CA PRO A 61 8.63 11.52 -0.13
C PRO A 61 9.13 10.20 -0.75
N TYR A 62 8.26 9.29 -1.11
CA TYR A 62 8.65 7.99 -1.68
C TYR A 62 9.31 8.14 -3.05
N ASP A 63 8.92 9.16 -3.85
CA ASP A 63 9.53 9.45 -5.15
C ASP A 63 11.01 9.84 -5.01
N ASP A 64 11.35 10.60 -3.97
CA ASP A 64 12.74 10.99 -3.72
C ASP A 64 13.56 9.78 -3.28
N LEU A 65 13.01 8.92 -2.43
CA LEU A 65 13.65 7.67 -2.06
C LEU A 65 13.86 6.79 -3.30
N GLN A 66 12.86 6.66 -4.18
CA GLN A 66 12.97 5.88 -5.41
C GLN A 66 14.06 6.41 -6.34
N LYS A 67 14.15 7.74 -6.52
CA LYS A 67 15.21 8.38 -7.32
C LYS A 67 16.59 8.01 -6.79
N TRP A 68 16.81 7.96 -5.47
CA TRP A 68 18.10 7.59 -4.89
C TRP A 68 18.45 6.13 -5.18
N PHE A 69 17.52 5.21 -5.01
CA PHE A 69 17.75 3.81 -5.40
C PHE A 69 18.06 3.67 -6.90
N ASN A 70 17.33 4.39 -7.75
CA ASN A 70 17.55 4.38 -9.20
C ASN A 70 18.94 4.95 -9.57
N SER A 71 19.38 6.02 -8.89
CA SER A 71 20.67 6.65 -9.14
C SER A 71 21.90 5.76 -8.88
N ILE A 72 21.72 4.74 -8.03
CA ILE A 72 22.75 3.74 -7.71
C ILE A 72 22.49 2.39 -8.39
N GLY A 73 21.54 2.31 -9.35
CA GLY A 73 21.22 1.09 -10.08
C GLY A 73 20.51 -0.01 -9.25
N LYS A 74 19.85 0.35 -8.15
CA LYS A 74 19.17 -0.60 -7.23
C LYS A 74 17.65 -0.46 -7.23
N SER A 75 17.05 -0.25 -8.38
CA SER A 75 15.58 -0.11 -8.52
C SER A 75 14.82 -1.35 -8.04
N GLU A 76 15.38 -2.55 -8.27
CA GLU A 76 14.78 -3.81 -7.80
C GLU A 76 14.74 -3.88 -6.27
N LEU A 77 15.80 -3.43 -5.60
CA LEU A 77 15.85 -3.39 -4.14
C LEU A 77 14.81 -2.42 -3.56
N TYR A 78 14.54 -1.29 -4.24
CA TYR A 78 13.43 -0.41 -3.87
C TYR A 78 12.10 -1.17 -3.90
N GLN A 79 11.80 -1.87 -4.98
CA GLN A 79 10.56 -2.63 -5.13
C GLN A 79 10.43 -3.75 -4.10
N GLU A 80 11.56 -4.38 -3.73
CA GLU A 80 11.60 -5.42 -2.72
C GLU A 80 11.35 -4.88 -1.31
N LYS A 81 11.91 -3.71 -0.97
CA LYS A 81 11.93 -3.19 0.41
C LYS A 81 10.85 -2.17 0.73
N VAL A 82 10.37 -1.44 -0.26
CA VAL A 82 9.47 -0.29 -0.06
C VAL A 82 8.07 -0.60 -0.53
N LEU A 83 7.09 -0.17 0.24
CA LEU A 83 5.67 -0.24 -0.12
C LEU A 83 5.00 1.10 0.19
N VAL A 84 4.30 1.64 -0.79
CA VAL A 84 3.37 2.76 -0.61
C VAL A 84 1.97 2.19 -0.45
N ILE A 85 1.32 2.50 0.67
CA ILE A 85 -0.03 1.98 0.96
C ILE A 85 -1.04 3.08 0.66
N ASP A 86 -1.80 2.87 -0.39
CA ASP A 86 -2.88 3.75 -0.84
C ASP A 86 -4.25 3.27 -0.38
N SER A 87 -5.31 4.03 -0.72
CA SER A 87 -6.66 3.52 -0.60
C SER A 87 -6.84 2.30 -1.51
N ASN A 88 -7.74 1.39 -1.13
CA ASN A 88 -7.99 0.21 -1.96
C ASN A 88 -8.47 0.62 -3.37
N MET A 89 -9.31 1.65 -3.46
CA MET A 89 -9.76 2.18 -4.75
C MET A 89 -8.59 2.66 -5.60
N ASP A 90 -7.69 3.49 -5.05
CA ASP A 90 -6.54 4.00 -5.81
C ASP A 90 -5.61 2.85 -6.22
N SER A 91 -5.32 1.92 -5.30
CA SER A 91 -4.49 0.74 -5.58
C SER A 91 -5.08 -0.10 -6.72
N VAL A 92 -6.40 -0.26 -6.74
CA VAL A 92 -7.10 -1.03 -7.79
C VAL A 92 -7.07 -0.27 -9.11
N VAL A 93 -7.34 1.04 -9.12
CA VAL A 93 -7.30 1.86 -10.35
C VAL A 93 -5.90 1.83 -10.97
N ASP A 94 -4.86 2.00 -10.15
CA ASP A 94 -3.47 2.04 -10.62
C ASP A 94 -2.94 0.65 -10.98
N GLY A 95 -3.36 -0.41 -10.26
CA GLY A 95 -2.92 -1.80 -10.49
C GLY A 95 -3.67 -2.52 -11.61
N TRP A 96 -4.78 -1.96 -12.10
CA TRP A 96 -5.58 -2.61 -13.14
C TRP A 96 -4.91 -2.56 -14.50
N SER A 97 -4.76 -3.73 -15.12
CA SER A 97 -4.19 -3.88 -16.45
C SER A 97 -4.90 -5.02 -17.22
N PRO A 98 -4.74 -5.11 -18.56
CA PRO A 98 -5.28 -6.23 -19.35
C PRO A 98 -4.81 -7.61 -18.84
N GLU A 99 -3.58 -7.71 -18.33
CA GLU A 99 -3.02 -8.94 -17.76
C GLU A 99 -3.75 -9.32 -16.48
N VAL A 100 -4.02 -8.33 -15.62
CA VAL A 100 -4.83 -8.54 -14.40
C VAL A 100 -6.22 -9.01 -14.75
N GLU A 101 -6.88 -8.31 -15.68
CA GLU A 101 -8.23 -8.68 -16.14
C GLU A 101 -8.29 -10.09 -16.74
N SER A 102 -7.29 -10.47 -17.53
CA SER A 102 -7.22 -11.81 -18.13
C SER A 102 -7.03 -12.91 -17.08
N ALA A 103 -6.33 -12.61 -15.99
CA ALA A 103 -6.03 -13.57 -14.92
C ALA A 103 -7.22 -13.82 -13.95
N ILE A 104 -8.25 -12.97 -13.98
CA ILE A 104 -9.44 -13.17 -13.14
C ILE A 104 -10.22 -14.39 -13.62
N PRO A 105 -10.61 -15.32 -12.73
CA PRO A 105 -11.42 -16.48 -13.07
C PRO A 105 -12.76 -16.11 -13.74
N ASP A 106 -13.18 -16.91 -14.72
CA ASP A 106 -14.43 -16.66 -15.47
C ASP A 106 -15.69 -16.69 -14.58
N GLU A 107 -15.68 -17.48 -13.53
CA GLU A 107 -16.76 -17.54 -12.56
C GLU A 107 -16.95 -16.19 -11.85
N ILE A 108 -15.84 -15.52 -11.50
CA ILE A 108 -15.87 -14.18 -10.92
C ILE A 108 -16.35 -13.17 -11.96
N LYS A 109 -15.86 -13.25 -13.21
CA LYS A 109 -16.25 -12.33 -14.29
C LYS A 109 -17.75 -12.37 -14.64
N LYS A 110 -18.41 -13.51 -14.42
CA LYS A 110 -19.84 -13.68 -14.68
C LYS A 110 -20.72 -13.01 -13.64
N SER A 111 -20.22 -12.70 -12.46
CA SER A 111 -20.99 -12.10 -11.36
C SER A 111 -21.40 -10.66 -11.65
N ASP A 112 -22.49 -10.23 -11.03
CA ASP A 112 -22.95 -8.85 -11.15
C ASP A 112 -22.07 -7.88 -10.35
N GLU A 113 -21.47 -8.36 -9.25
CA GLU A 113 -20.49 -7.61 -8.47
C GLU A 113 -19.28 -7.22 -9.33
N TYR A 114 -18.73 -8.17 -10.09
CA TYR A 114 -17.61 -7.89 -10.99
C TYR A 114 -18.01 -6.93 -12.11
N LYS A 115 -19.15 -7.13 -12.77
CA LYS A 115 -19.62 -6.26 -13.87
C LYS A 115 -19.83 -4.82 -13.41
N ASN A 116 -20.46 -4.62 -12.25
CA ASN A 116 -20.64 -3.30 -11.68
C ASN A 116 -19.33 -2.64 -11.30
N PHE A 117 -18.43 -3.38 -10.65
CA PHE A 117 -17.10 -2.94 -10.31
C PHE A 117 -16.30 -2.54 -11.56
N GLN A 118 -16.26 -3.40 -12.60
CA GLN A 118 -15.54 -3.14 -13.84
C GLN A 118 -16.07 -1.90 -14.58
N ARG A 119 -17.37 -1.69 -14.60
CA ARG A 119 -17.98 -0.50 -15.21
C ARG A 119 -17.48 0.77 -14.54
N ASP A 120 -17.55 0.83 -13.21
CA ASP A 120 -17.18 2.02 -12.44
C ASP A 120 -15.66 2.24 -12.50
N LEU A 121 -14.87 1.17 -12.38
CA LEU A 121 -13.41 1.21 -12.52
C LEU A 121 -12.98 1.72 -13.89
N SER A 122 -13.55 1.17 -14.97
CA SER A 122 -13.21 1.57 -16.34
C SER A 122 -13.53 3.04 -16.59
N PHE A 123 -14.62 3.54 -16.02
CA PHE A 123 -14.98 4.95 -16.12
C PHE A 123 -13.95 5.83 -15.38
N VAL A 124 -13.64 5.53 -14.11
CA VAL A 124 -12.69 6.31 -13.32
C VAL A 124 -11.31 6.29 -13.97
N LYS A 125 -10.83 5.11 -14.42
CA LYS A 125 -9.53 4.97 -15.06
C LYS A 125 -9.44 5.81 -16.32
N ARG A 126 -10.42 5.72 -17.22
CA ARG A 126 -10.47 6.51 -18.44
C ARG A 126 -10.45 8.01 -18.15
N GLN A 127 -11.21 8.48 -17.15
CA GLN A 127 -11.23 9.89 -16.79
C GLN A 127 -9.88 10.39 -16.24
N ARG A 128 -9.18 9.57 -15.47
CA ARG A 128 -7.83 9.91 -14.98
C ARG A 128 -6.80 9.98 -16.11
N GLU A 129 -6.91 9.11 -17.11
CA GLU A 129 -5.99 9.06 -18.25
C GLU A 129 -6.27 10.16 -19.27
N GLU A 130 -7.52 10.37 -19.68
CA GLU A 130 -7.90 11.26 -20.77
C GLU A 130 -8.07 12.73 -20.33
N LYS A 131 -8.11 13.01 -19.02
CA LYS A 131 -8.38 14.36 -18.47
C LYS A 131 -9.59 15.04 -19.11
N THR A 132 -10.60 14.26 -19.50
CA THR A 132 -11.78 14.74 -20.21
C THR A 132 -12.60 15.66 -19.29
N LEU A 133 -13.18 16.72 -19.85
CA LEU A 133 -14.06 17.65 -19.13
C LEU A 133 -15.40 16.93 -18.79
N VAL A 134 -15.40 16.11 -17.77
CA VAL A 134 -16.61 15.61 -17.14
C VAL A 134 -16.98 16.54 -16.00
N MET A 135 -18.28 16.73 -15.75
CA MET A 135 -18.72 17.46 -14.57
C MET A 135 -18.11 16.84 -13.32
N ARG A 136 -17.38 17.62 -12.55
CA ARG A 136 -16.63 17.15 -11.36
C ARG A 136 -17.51 16.40 -10.39
N GLU A 137 -18.74 16.91 -10.13
CA GLU A 137 -19.70 16.27 -9.25
C GLU A 137 -20.09 14.86 -9.69
N PHE A 138 -20.17 14.64 -11.01
CA PHE A 138 -20.49 13.33 -11.56
C PHE A 138 -19.32 12.35 -11.39
N LEU A 139 -18.09 12.82 -11.63
CA LEU A 139 -16.90 12.03 -11.40
C LEU A 139 -16.76 11.67 -9.90
N ASP A 140 -16.89 12.65 -9.01
CA ASP A 140 -16.84 12.46 -7.56
C ASP A 140 -17.88 11.43 -7.09
N SER A 141 -19.08 11.44 -7.69
CA SER A 141 -20.12 10.46 -7.40
C SER A 141 -19.75 9.04 -7.81
N ILE A 142 -19.12 8.86 -8.97
CA ILE A 142 -18.70 7.53 -9.43
C ILE A 142 -17.48 7.05 -8.63
N GLU A 143 -16.52 7.92 -8.32
CA GLU A 143 -15.39 7.58 -7.45
C GLU A 143 -15.87 7.17 -6.04
N SER A 144 -16.85 7.88 -5.47
CA SER A 144 -17.47 7.51 -4.20
C SER A 144 -18.18 6.15 -4.30
N ASN A 145 -18.93 5.91 -5.38
CA ASN A 145 -19.59 4.62 -5.60
C ASN A 145 -18.59 3.47 -5.75
N LEU A 146 -17.51 3.69 -6.49
CA LEU A 146 -16.42 2.71 -6.61
C LEU A 146 -15.79 2.42 -5.25
N ARG A 147 -15.46 3.46 -4.48
CA ARG A 147 -14.79 3.35 -3.17
C ARG A 147 -15.65 2.67 -2.12
N GLU A 148 -16.94 3.04 -2.05
CA GLU A 148 -17.78 2.67 -0.91
C GLU A 148 -18.64 1.44 -1.19
N LYS A 149 -18.89 1.10 -2.47
CA LYS A 149 -19.83 0.05 -2.82
C LYS A 149 -19.25 -1.02 -3.73
N THR A 150 -18.78 -0.66 -4.93
CA THR A 150 -18.49 -1.69 -5.94
C THR A 150 -17.14 -2.37 -5.72
N GLU A 151 -16.07 -1.65 -5.30
CA GLU A 151 -14.80 -2.24 -4.91
C GLU A 151 -14.95 -3.15 -3.68
N PRO A 152 -15.56 -2.72 -2.55
CA PRO A 152 -15.73 -3.59 -1.40
C PRO A 152 -16.54 -4.88 -1.69
N ARG A 153 -17.56 -4.79 -2.55
CA ARG A 153 -18.33 -5.99 -2.97
C ARG A 153 -17.50 -6.92 -3.83
N PHE A 154 -16.77 -6.37 -4.79
CA PHE A 154 -15.84 -7.17 -5.60
C PHE A 154 -14.77 -7.84 -4.74
N ARG A 155 -14.17 -7.13 -3.81
CA ARG A 155 -13.17 -7.65 -2.88
C ARG A 155 -13.72 -8.78 -2.02
N ARG A 156 -14.94 -8.62 -1.48
CA ARG A 156 -15.62 -9.67 -0.73
C ARG A 156 -15.88 -10.90 -1.59
N LEU A 157 -16.42 -10.74 -2.80
CA LEU A 157 -16.62 -11.84 -3.75
C LEU A 157 -15.34 -12.64 -3.99
N VAL A 158 -14.22 -11.94 -4.21
CA VAL A 158 -12.92 -12.60 -4.43
C VAL A 158 -12.43 -13.29 -3.16
N SER A 159 -12.59 -12.68 -2.00
CA SER A 159 -12.25 -13.29 -0.71
C SER A 159 -13.04 -14.58 -0.46
N ASP A 160 -14.34 -14.55 -0.72
CA ASP A 160 -15.23 -15.73 -0.59
C ASP A 160 -14.84 -16.83 -1.58
N TYR A 161 -14.39 -16.44 -2.77
CA TYR A 161 -13.92 -17.42 -3.77
C TYR A 161 -12.61 -18.08 -3.34
N LEU A 162 -11.65 -17.29 -2.82
CA LEU A 162 -10.41 -17.85 -2.25
C LEU A 162 -10.69 -18.74 -1.05
N ALA A 163 -11.65 -18.40 -0.20
CA ALA A 163 -11.97 -19.17 0.99
C ALA A 163 -12.45 -20.60 0.70
N LYS A 164 -12.91 -20.88 -0.53
CA LYS A 164 -13.28 -22.24 -0.98
C LYS A 164 -12.04 -23.13 -1.18
N GLU A 165 -10.91 -22.55 -1.58
CA GLU A 165 -9.66 -23.28 -1.83
C GLU A 165 -8.70 -23.20 -0.63
N TYR A 166 -8.69 -22.07 0.10
CA TYR A 166 -7.75 -21.77 1.19
C TYR A 166 -8.52 -21.34 2.43
N VAL A 167 -8.59 -22.23 3.43
CA VAL A 167 -9.45 -22.07 4.59
C VAL A 167 -8.97 -20.95 5.51
N THR A 168 -7.65 -20.90 5.80
CA THR A 168 -7.10 -19.89 6.71
C THR A 168 -6.64 -18.64 5.99
N VAL A 169 -6.57 -17.52 6.72
CA VAL A 169 -6.08 -16.24 6.21
C VAL A 169 -4.62 -16.35 5.74
N GLU A 170 -3.79 -17.05 6.50
CA GLU A 170 -2.38 -17.27 6.15
C GLU A 170 -2.25 -18.04 4.84
N GLN A 171 -3.08 -19.10 4.64
CA GLN A 171 -3.10 -19.83 3.37
C GLN A 171 -3.51 -18.93 2.21
N ARG A 172 -4.53 -18.06 2.38
CA ARG A 172 -4.97 -17.10 1.36
C ARG A 172 -3.88 -16.07 1.05
N LEU A 173 -3.25 -15.48 2.09
CA LEU A 173 -2.12 -14.57 1.92
C LEU A 173 -0.94 -15.24 1.19
N TYR A 174 -0.63 -16.46 1.57
CA TYR A 174 0.42 -17.24 0.91
C TYR A 174 0.09 -17.48 -0.56
N ALA A 175 -1.15 -17.89 -0.88
CA ALA A 175 -1.60 -18.10 -2.25
C ALA A 175 -1.50 -16.83 -3.10
N VAL A 176 -1.94 -15.67 -2.59
CA VAL A 176 -1.80 -14.37 -3.31
C VAL A 176 -0.33 -14.04 -3.62
N LYS A 177 0.60 -14.43 -2.75
CA LYS A 177 2.03 -14.15 -2.93
C LYS A 177 2.72 -15.13 -3.87
N THR A 178 2.32 -16.40 -3.90
CA THR A 178 3.09 -17.48 -4.53
C THR A 178 2.38 -18.19 -5.68
N ASP A 179 1.05 -18.28 -5.64
CA ASP A 179 0.29 -18.97 -6.68
C ASP A 179 0.02 -18.05 -7.87
N LYS A 180 0.49 -18.43 -9.05
CA LYS A 180 0.30 -17.69 -10.31
C LYS A 180 -1.18 -17.38 -10.59
N LYS A 181 -2.09 -18.25 -10.17
CA LYS A 181 -3.54 -18.07 -10.32
C LYS A 181 -4.03 -16.83 -9.55
N TRP A 182 -3.39 -16.46 -8.43
CA TRP A 182 -3.85 -15.43 -7.51
C TRP A 182 -2.93 -14.22 -7.38
N GLN A 183 -1.75 -14.24 -8.00
CA GLN A 183 -0.78 -13.13 -7.93
C GLN A 183 -1.32 -11.80 -8.45
N TRP A 184 -2.33 -11.82 -9.34
CA TRP A 184 -2.99 -10.60 -9.79
C TRP A 184 -3.65 -9.81 -8.65
N LEU A 185 -4.08 -10.49 -7.57
CA LEU A 185 -4.61 -9.82 -6.38
C LEU A 185 -3.56 -8.98 -5.66
N GLY A 186 -2.32 -9.44 -5.64
CA GLY A 186 -1.21 -8.66 -5.08
C GLY A 186 -0.93 -7.36 -5.85
N LYS A 187 -1.25 -7.31 -7.15
CA LYS A 187 -1.18 -6.07 -7.95
C LYS A 187 -2.30 -5.09 -7.59
N LEU A 188 -3.50 -5.59 -7.34
CA LEU A 188 -4.65 -4.76 -6.95
C LEU A 188 -4.62 -4.34 -5.49
N TYR A 189 -4.10 -5.21 -4.62
CA TYR A 189 -4.08 -5.03 -3.16
C TYR A 189 -2.66 -5.20 -2.62
N PRO A 190 -1.73 -4.29 -2.96
CA PRO A 190 -0.31 -4.42 -2.58
C PRO A 190 -0.09 -4.44 -1.07
N ALA A 191 -1.07 -3.99 -0.29
CA ALA A 191 -1.04 -4.07 1.16
C ALA A 191 -0.87 -5.50 1.72
N VAL A 192 -1.15 -6.56 0.94
CA VAL A 192 -0.86 -7.96 1.33
C VAL A 192 0.64 -8.22 1.55
N PHE A 193 1.52 -7.36 1.02
CA PHE A 193 2.97 -7.44 1.20
C PHE A 193 3.51 -6.62 2.37
N THR A 194 2.67 -6.02 3.21
CA THR A 194 3.09 -5.15 4.32
C THR A 194 4.11 -5.83 5.23
N ARG A 195 3.90 -7.10 5.58
CA ARG A 195 4.83 -7.87 6.42
C ARG A 195 6.16 -8.18 5.74
N ASP A 196 6.20 -8.20 4.42
CA ASP A 196 7.39 -8.56 3.63
C ASP A 196 8.27 -7.33 3.32
N ARG A 197 7.75 -6.12 3.54
CA ARG A 197 8.44 -4.88 3.21
C ARG A 197 9.12 -4.29 4.43
N GLN A 198 10.28 -3.68 4.23
CA GLN A 198 11.05 -3.01 5.27
C GLN A 198 10.56 -1.60 5.54
N VAL A 199 10.07 -0.90 4.52
CA VAL A 199 9.63 0.50 4.58
C VAL A 199 8.20 0.63 4.09
N LEU A 200 7.36 1.27 4.89
CA LEU A 200 5.97 1.56 4.56
C LEU A 200 5.76 3.06 4.49
N PHE A 201 5.16 3.54 3.41
CA PHE A 201 4.69 4.92 3.27
C PHE A 201 3.17 4.94 3.26
N LEU A 202 2.56 5.72 4.14
CA LEU A 202 1.10 5.84 4.20
C LEU A 202 0.65 7.19 4.75
N SER A 203 -0.60 7.58 4.46
CA SER A 203 -1.21 8.76 5.07
C SER A 203 -1.67 8.46 6.51
N MET A 204 -1.86 9.52 7.30
CA MET A 204 -2.42 9.43 8.65
C MET A 204 -3.81 8.79 8.63
N ASP A 205 -4.65 9.14 7.65
CA ASP A 205 -5.98 8.55 7.51
C ASP A 205 -5.90 7.03 7.30
N LYS A 206 -4.92 6.58 6.52
CA LYS A 206 -4.70 5.15 6.30
C LYS A 206 -4.17 4.46 7.54
N LEU A 207 -3.29 5.10 8.30
CA LEU A 207 -2.81 4.60 9.59
C LEU A 207 -3.94 4.46 10.60
N LEU A 208 -4.81 5.48 10.72
CA LEU A 208 -5.92 5.50 11.67
C LEU A 208 -7.09 4.59 11.27
N SER A 209 -7.28 4.32 9.97
CA SER A 209 -8.33 3.41 9.48
C SER A 209 -8.04 1.92 9.74
N ARG A 210 -7.25 1.63 10.78
CA ARG A 210 -6.83 0.28 11.18
C ARG A 210 -6.27 -0.54 10.02
N PHE A 211 -5.47 0.15 9.19
CA PHE A 211 -4.91 -0.49 8.00
C PHE A 211 -5.95 -1.35 7.30
N GLY A 212 -7.08 -0.82 6.87
CA GLY A 212 -8.14 -1.57 6.20
C GLY A 212 -7.62 -2.43 5.05
N ILE A 213 -6.78 -3.37 5.39
CA ILE A 213 -6.06 -4.29 4.53
C ILE A 213 -6.90 -5.55 4.39
N SER A 214 -8.18 -5.42 4.53
CA SER A 214 -8.95 -6.62 4.46
C SER A 214 -9.26 -6.97 3.01
N LEU A 215 -8.31 -7.58 2.36
CA LEU A 215 -8.69 -8.61 1.40
C LEU A 215 -9.41 -9.74 2.17
N PHE A 216 -9.08 -9.94 3.45
CA PHE A 216 -9.52 -10.97 4.36
C PHE A 216 -9.85 -10.36 5.73
N GLU A 217 -10.93 -10.66 6.34
CA GLU A 217 -11.66 -10.13 7.51
C GLU A 217 -10.95 -9.31 8.62
N GLU A 218 -11.77 -8.48 9.32
CA GLU A 218 -11.34 -7.37 10.19
C GLU A 218 -10.67 -7.76 11.52
N GLU A 219 -10.77 -9.01 11.97
CA GLU A 219 -10.38 -9.37 13.34
C GLU A 219 -8.88 -9.64 13.56
N GLU A 220 -8.09 -9.83 12.50
CA GLU A 220 -6.68 -10.25 12.63
C GLU A 220 -5.64 -9.11 12.58
N TYR A 221 -6.07 -7.85 12.47
CA TYR A 221 -5.17 -6.70 12.26
C TYR A 221 -4.66 -6.03 13.53
N ALA A 222 -5.01 -6.53 14.69
CA ALA A 222 -4.39 -6.11 15.96
C ALA A 222 -2.86 -6.37 16.00
N CYS A 223 -2.34 -7.12 15.04
CA CYS A 223 -0.97 -7.65 15.10
C CYS A 223 0.12 -6.69 14.59
N LEU A 224 -0.20 -5.67 13.76
CA LEU A 224 0.84 -4.72 13.33
C LEU A 224 1.28 -3.78 14.45
N CYS A 225 0.38 -3.46 15.39
CA CYS A 225 0.71 -2.65 16.57
C CYS A 225 1.46 -3.43 17.66
N SER A 226 1.37 -4.77 17.70
CA SER A 226 2.06 -5.58 18.70
C SER A 226 3.50 -5.95 18.28
N GLU A 227 3.80 -5.94 16.98
CA GLU A 227 5.15 -6.20 16.46
C GLU A 227 5.94 -4.92 16.12
N CYS A 228 5.25 -3.82 15.82
CA CYS A 228 5.85 -2.50 15.83
C CYS A 228 5.78 -1.99 17.27
N GLN A 229 6.84 -2.16 18.03
CA GLN A 229 7.07 -1.39 19.25
C GLN A 229 7.20 0.09 18.81
N ILE A 230 6.07 0.82 18.82
CA ILE A 230 6.04 2.27 18.71
C ILE A 230 6.37 2.86 20.06
#